data_f4ea891268b08b5939bb437b228752bf
#
_entry.id   f4ea891268b08b5939bb437b228752bf
#
_cell.length_a   1.000
_cell.length_b   1.000
_cell.length_c   1.000
_cell.angle_alpha   90.00
_cell.angle_beta   90.00
_cell.angle_gamma   90.00
#
_symmetry.space_group_name_H-M   'P 1'
#
loop_
_entity.id
_entity.type
_entity.pdbx_description
1 polymer ?
#
loop_
_entity_poly.entity_id
_entity_poly.type
_entity_poly.pdbx_seq_one_letter_code
_entity_poly.pdbx_strand_id
1 'polypeptide(L)'
;MLAVIACSFWDNTFGGFVGIDVFFVLSGFLVTASLFRAGKHSKTMEVGHFLWGRVLRILPAATVVLLLTYAASLLVFSPGRTDQIGIDALLAAVFTANFHFAALGADPFAGPMSASPLQHYWALAVGEQFWLVWPLLVLTAAMIAAALAWSQARKTALVAATAGLLTIASLAWSLGVSASSPDWAYFSTFTRLWELSVGALLAAAAGVLARTPVLIKPVLSWAGLAIIVASVFVISESTAGYPGPWALLPVVGTALAIAAGIGDEPMLQPLLRNRVSTYIGDLAFSLFLVHWPVIVLLSPLMHRSIYFYATTVSLTVGLALLLHHLIEKPLRHVSSAKIRDGMRAMEHGLLHIERATKVALVAGLVLVTLALVSYAMGPDALAPAAGLTVVQAR
;
A
#
# COMPACT_ATOMS: atom_id res chain seq x y z
N MET A 1 -1.73 4.16 6.83
CA MET A 1 -2.22 4.92 5.67
C MET A 1 -2.47 6.38 5.99
N LEU A 2 -3.28 6.72 6.99
CA LEU A 2 -3.51 8.13 7.36
C LEU A 2 -2.21 8.87 7.72
N ALA A 3 -1.28 8.22 8.43
CA ALA A 3 0.02 8.79 8.74
C ALA A 3 0.87 9.07 7.48
N VAL A 4 0.85 8.15 6.50
CA VAL A 4 1.53 8.34 5.20
C VAL A 4 0.96 9.56 4.48
N ILE A 5 -0.36 9.67 4.38
CA ILE A 5 -1.03 10.81 3.74
C ILE A 5 -0.70 12.11 4.50
N ALA A 6 -0.82 12.13 5.83
CA ALA A 6 -0.51 13.30 6.63
C ALA A 6 0.94 13.76 6.44
N CYS A 7 1.90 12.83 6.42
CA CYS A 7 3.30 13.13 6.16
C CYS A 7 3.52 13.81 4.79
N SER A 8 2.88 13.28 3.76
CA SER A 8 2.98 13.84 2.40
C SER A 8 2.38 15.26 2.29
N PHE A 9 1.48 15.65 3.20
CA PHE A 9 0.91 17.00 3.27
C PHE A 9 1.80 18.00 3.99
N TRP A 10 2.52 17.58 5.04
CA TRP A 10 3.28 18.47 5.93
C TRP A 10 4.80 18.40 5.72
N ASP A 11 5.25 18.32 4.47
CA ASP A 11 6.67 18.34 4.09
C ASP A 11 7.53 17.34 4.88
N ASN A 12 7.00 16.13 5.07
CA ASN A 12 7.72 15.03 5.71
C ASN A 12 8.30 15.34 7.10
N THR A 13 7.79 16.37 7.79
CA THR A 13 8.24 16.72 9.15
C THR A 13 8.03 15.62 10.17
N PHE A 14 7.13 14.66 9.87
CA PHE A 14 6.84 13.49 10.68
C PHE A 14 7.14 12.21 9.90
N GLY A 15 7.59 11.16 10.56
CA GLY A 15 7.89 9.86 9.97
C GLY A 15 6.66 9.07 9.51
N GLY A 16 5.67 9.71 8.93
CA GLY A 16 4.44 9.04 8.43
C GLY A 16 4.72 7.96 7.40
N PHE A 17 5.85 8.03 6.69
CA PHE A 17 6.31 7.02 5.74
C PHE A 17 6.57 5.65 6.39
N VAL A 18 6.81 5.56 7.70
CA VAL A 18 6.89 4.27 8.44
C VAL A 18 5.59 3.45 8.36
N GLY A 19 4.49 4.05 7.95
CA GLY A 19 3.26 3.32 7.63
C GLY A 19 3.42 2.31 6.50
N ILE A 20 4.46 2.43 5.67
CA ILE A 20 4.82 1.47 4.63
C ILE A 20 5.40 0.20 5.26
N ASP A 21 6.24 0.31 6.31
CA ASP A 21 6.78 -0.84 7.04
C ASP A 21 5.64 -1.63 7.71
N VAL A 22 4.68 -0.93 8.31
CA VAL A 22 3.45 -1.54 8.84
C VAL A 22 2.70 -2.31 7.74
N PHE A 23 2.56 -1.71 6.56
CA PHE A 23 1.92 -2.36 5.42
C PHE A 23 2.67 -3.60 4.95
N PHE A 24 4.00 -3.60 4.93
CA PHE A 24 4.79 -4.75 4.52
C PHE A 24 4.62 -5.93 5.50
N VAL A 25 4.70 -5.71 6.80
CA VAL A 25 4.46 -6.76 7.80
C VAL A 25 3.05 -7.33 7.68
N LEU A 26 2.03 -6.48 7.57
CA LEU A 26 0.64 -6.91 7.37
C LEU A 26 0.48 -7.72 6.08
N SER A 27 1.12 -7.29 4.98
CA SER A 27 1.07 -7.99 3.70
C SER A 27 1.68 -9.38 3.81
N GLY A 28 2.87 -9.52 4.38
CA GLY A 28 3.52 -10.81 4.58
C GLY A 28 2.69 -11.77 5.43
N PHE A 29 2.07 -11.26 6.51
CA PHE A 29 1.16 -12.04 7.36
C PHE A 29 -0.07 -12.52 6.60
N LEU A 30 -0.77 -11.62 5.91
CA LEU A 30 -2.02 -11.94 5.20
C LEU A 30 -1.82 -12.93 4.05
N VAL A 31 -0.72 -12.77 3.29
CA VAL A 31 -0.35 -13.70 2.22
C VAL A 31 -0.15 -15.11 2.79
N THR A 32 0.72 -15.23 3.78
CA THR A 32 1.11 -16.52 4.33
C THR A 32 -0.07 -17.21 5.04
N ALA A 33 -0.84 -16.45 5.83
CA ALA A 33 -2.05 -16.97 6.47
C ALA A 33 -3.10 -17.45 5.45
N SER A 34 -3.21 -16.77 4.32
CA SER A 34 -4.13 -17.16 3.24
C SER A 34 -3.66 -18.42 2.52
N LEU A 35 -2.35 -18.55 2.27
CA LEU A 35 -1.76 -19.77 1.69
C LEU A 35 -1.94 -20.98 2.61
N PHE A 36 -1.79 -20.82 3.93
CA PHE A 36 -2.04 -21.89 4.88
C PHE A 36 -3.51 -22.31 4.94
N ARG A 37 -4.44 -21.36 4.77
CA ARG A 37 -5.88 -21.67 4.68
C ARG A 37 -6.21 -22.43 3.39
N ALA A 38 -5.73 -21.94 2.25
CA ALA A 38 -5.92 -22.59 0.95
C ALA A 38 -5.38 -24.02 0.91
N GLY A 39 -4.19 -24.24 1.49
CA GLY A 39 -3.56 -25.58 1.53
C GLY A 39 -4.25 -26.62 2.43
N LYS A 40 -5.29 -26.24 3.20
CA LYS A 40 -6.10 -27.21 3.98
C LYS A 40 -7.19 -27.90 3.14
N HIS A 41 -7.66 -27.28 2.05
CA HIS A 41 -8.84 -27.71 1.32
C HIS A 41 -8.56 -28.34 -0.07
N SER A 42 -7.48 -27.99 -0.77
CA SER A 42 -7.07 -28.60 -2.07
C SER A 42 -5.64 -28.22 -2.48
N LYS A 43 -4.97 -29.11 -3.23
CA LYS A 43 -3.50 -29.02 -3.44
C LYS A 43 -3.03 -28.07 -4.54
N THR A 44 -3.83 -27.70 -5.53
CA THR A 44 -3.35 -26.89 -6.68
C THR A 44 -4.33 -25.85 -7.21
N MET A 45 -5.62 -26.14 -7.22
CA MET A 45 -6.63 -25.25 -7.83
C MET A 45 -6.91 -23.99 -7.01
N GLU A 46 -6.70 -24.04 -5.68
CA GLU A 46 -6.95 -22.91 -4.77
C GLU A 46 -5.85 -21.86 -4.81
N VAL A 47 -4.59 -22.24 -5.10
CA VAL A 47 -3.49 -21.27 -5.25
C VAL A 47 -3.71 -20.40 -6.49
N GLY A 48 -4.12 -20.98 -7.61
CA GLY A 48 -4.46 -20.23 -8.83
C GLY A 48 -5.64 -19.28 -8.60
N HIS A 49 -6.68 -19.74 -7.93
CA HIS A 49 -7.84 -18.91 -7.57
C HIS A 49 -7.46 -17.77 -6.62
N PHE A 50 -6.59 -18.04 -5.66
CA PHE A 50 -6.05 -17.07 -4.73
C PHE A 50 -5.23 -15.98 -5.45
N LEU A 51 -4.31 -16.38 -6.33
CA LEU A 51 -3.51 -15.44 -7.13
C LEU A 51 -4.40 -14.61 -8.06
N TRP A 52 -5.39 -15.24 -8.70
CA TRP A 52 -6.36 -14.55 -9.55
C TRP A 52 -7.19 -13.51 -8.80
N GLY A 53 -7.68 -13.85 -7.60
CA GLY A 53 -8.39 -12.91 -6.74
C GLY A 53 -7.53 -11.70 -6.34
N ARG A 54 -6.21 -11.89 -6.19
CA ARG A 54 -5.27 -10.80 -5.93
C ARG A 54 -5.08 -9.91 -7.15
N VAL A 55 -4.87 -10.51 -8.33
CA VAL A 55 -4.76 -9.80 -9.60
C VAL A 55 -5.97 -8.90 -9.83
N LEU A 56 -7.19 -9.45 -9.68
CA LEU A 56 -8.42 -8.67 -9.83
C LEU A 56 -8.60 -7.56 -8.79
N ARG A 57 -8.00 -7.70 -7.63
CA ARG A 57 -8.07 -6.67 -6.57
C ARG A 57 -7.14 -5.49 -6.84
N ILE A 58 -5.94 -5.74 -7.36
CA ILE A 58 -4.86 -4.73 -7.43
C ILE A 58 -4.74 -4.13 -8.81
N LEU A 59 -4.57 -4.97 -9.84
CA LEU A 59 -4.27 -4.51 -11.20
C LEU A 59 -5.29 -3.52 -11.76
N PRO A 60 -6.62 -3.75 -11.70
CA PRO A 60 -7.55 -2.81 -12.33
C PRO A 60 -7.50 -1.42 -11.72
N ALA A 61 -7.48 -1.33 -10.38
CA ALA A 61 -7.42 -0.05 -9.69
C ALA A 61 -6.08 0.67 -9.92
N ALA A 62 -4.96 -0.07 -9.82
CA ALA A 62 -3.63 0.47 -10.08
C ALA A 62 -3.49 0.97 -11.52
N THR A 63 -3.95 0.19 -12.52
CA THR A 63 -3.88 0.57 -13.94
C THR A 63 -4.70 1.83 -14.23
N VAL A 64 -5.92 1.93 -13.67
CA VAL A 64 -6.75 3.13 -13.85
C VAL A 64 -6.05 4.37 -13.29
N VAL A 65 -5.45 4.28 -12.10
CA VAL A 65 -4.73 5.42 -11.52
C VAL A 65 -3.49 5.76 -12.34
N LEU A 66 -2.72 4.77 -12.82
CA LEU A 66 -1.57 5.01 -13.71
C LEU A 66 -1.99 5.77 -14.97
N LEU A 67 -3.04 5.31 -15.66
CA LEU A 67 -3.52 5.93 -16.89
C LEU A 67 -4.04 7.36 -16.64
N LEU A 68 -4.84 7.57 -15.59
CA LEU A 68 -5.37 8.89 -15.25
C LEU A 68 -4.26 9.85 -14.82
N THR A 69 -3.26 9.37 -14.06
CA THR A 69 -2.10 10.19 -13.65
C THR A 69 -1.27 10.60 -14.85
N TYR A 70 -0.99 9.66 -15.77
CA TYR A 70 -0.27 9.97 -17.00
C TYR A 70 -1.05 10.97 -17.88
N ALA A 71 -2.35 10.73 -18.10
CA ALA A 71 -3.20 11.65 -18.86
C ALA A 71 -3.25 13.05 -18.23
N ALA A 72 -3.35 13.16 -16.91
CA ALA A 72 -3.31 14.44 -16.22
C ALA A 72 -1.93 15.11 -16.33
N SER A 73 -0.85 14.35 -16.33
CA SER A 73 0.51 14.87 -16.49
C SER A 73 0.76 15.55 -17.83
N LEU A 74 0.10 15.08 -18.91
CA LEU A 74 0.13 15.71 -20.23
C LEU A 74 -0.43 17.14 -20.24
N LEU A 75 -1.30 17.46 -19.29
CA LEU A 75 -1.95 18.77 -19.16
C LEU A 75 -1.19 19.70 -18.21
N VAL A 76 -0.42 19.15 -17.27
CA VAL A 76 0.17 19.90 -16.15
C VAL A 76 1.67 20.14 -16.34
N PHE A 77 2.39 19.17 -16.92
CA PHE A 77 3.84 19.22 -16.99
C PHE A 77 4.38 19.47 -18.39
N SER A 78 5.66 19.86 -18.46
CA SER A 78 6.38 19.99 -19.73
C SER A 78 6.56 18.61 -20.41
N PRO A 79 6.73 18.58 -21.75
CA PRO A 79 6.88 17.32 -22.49
C PRO A 79 7.97 16.41 -21.94
N GLY A 80 9.17 16.93 -21.65
CA GLY A 80 10.28 16.12 -21.15
C GLY A 80 9.99 15.48 -19.78
N ARG A 81 9.26 16.18 -18.87
CA ARG A 81 8.81 15.59 -17.59
C ARG A 81 7.71 14.55 -17.80
N THR A 82 6.81 14.79 -18.72
CA THR A 82 5.75 13.85 -19.05
C THR A 82 6.29 12.55 -19.67
N ASP A 83 7.32 12.64 -20.51
CA ASP A 83 7.99 11.45 -21.06
C ASP A 83 8.60 10.59 -19.95
N GLN A 84 9.25 11.22 -18.97
CA GLN A 84 9.77 10.49 -17.78
C GLN A 84 8.63 9.82 -16.99
N ILE A 85 7.53 10.55 -16.74
CA ILE A 85 6.34 9.98 -16.07
C ILE A 85 5.76 8.81 -16.86
N GLY A 86 5.82 8.84 -18.18
CA GLY A 86 5.43 7.73 -19.05
C GLY A 86 6.29 6.48 -18.82
N ILE A 87 7.60 6.64 -18.67
CA ILE A 87 8.53 5.55 -18.33
C ILE A 87 8.22 5.03 -16.93
N ASP A 88 8.03 5.92 -15.95
CA ASP A 88 7.66 5.55 -14.58
C ASP A 88 6.36 4.74 -14.57
N ALA A 89 5.36 5.14 -15.35
CA ALA A 89 4.08 4.45 -15.47
C ALA A 89 4.23 3.04 -16.05
N LEU A 90 5.05 2.87 -17.09
CA LEU A 90 5.32 1.56 -17.68
C LEU A 90 6.00 0.62 -16.68
N LEU A 91 7.02 1.13 -15.95
CA LEU A 91 7.75 0.34 -14.96
C LEU A 91 6.92 0.07 -13.71
N ALA A 92 6.01 0.98 -13.34
CA ALA A 92 5.02 0.76 -12.28
C ALA A 92 3.99 -0.29 -12.68
N ALA A 93 3.54 -0.33 -13.93
CA ALA A 93 2.59 -1.32 -14.44
C ALA A 93 3.14 -2.76 -14.39
N VAL A 94 4.46 -2.93 -14.55
CA VAL A 94 5.14 -4.24 -14.45
C VAL A 94 5.78 -4.47 -13.07
N PHE A 95 5.45 -3.65 -12.08
CA PHE A 95 5.94 -3.76 -10.70
C PHE A 95 7.47 -3.74 -10.55
N THR A 96 8.16 -2.92 -11.34
CA THR A 96 9.62 -2.71 -11.28
C THR A 96 10.01 -1.26 -10.97
N ALA A 97 9.04 -0.40 -10.68
CA ALA A 97 9.27 1.01 -10.40
C ALA A 97 10.25 1.25 -9.24
N ASN A 98 10.29 0.37 -8.25
CA ASN A 98 11.21 0.46 -7.13
C ASN A 98 12.68 0.35 -7.56
N PHE A 99 13.02 -0.58 -8.46
CA PHE A 99 14.38 -0.68 -9.01
C PHE A 99 14.72 0.50 -9.91
N HIS A 100 13.74 1.02 -10.63
CA HIS A 100 13.91 2.19 -11.46
C HIS A 100 14.26 3.42 -10.62
N PHE A 101 13.48 3.74 -9.59
CA PHE A 101 13.75 4.86 -8.71
C PHE A 101 15.07 4.70 -7.94
N ALA A 102 15.40 3.48 -7.52
CA ALA A 102 16.69 3.18 -6.92
C ALA A 102 17.86 3.45 -7.90
N ALA A 103 17.73 3.01 -9.16
CA ALA A 103 18.76 3.22 -10.20
C ALA A 103 18.94 4.68 -10.60
N LEU A 104 17.87 5.48 -10.54
CA LEU A 104 17.93 6.93 -10.77
C LEU A 104 18.54 7.69 -9.59
N GLY A 105 18.77 7.06 -8.43
CA GLY A 105 19.14 7.77 -7.21
C GLY A 105 18.06 8.77 -6.77
N ALA A 106 16.78 8.41 -6.98
CA ALA A 106 15.68 9.28 -6.62
C ALA A 106 15.68 9.52 -5.11
N ASP A 107 15.49 10.77 -4.69
CA ASP A 107 15.30 11.10 -3.28
C ASP A 107 13.93 10.58 -2.81
N PRO A 108 13.89 9.68 -1.82
CA PRO A 108 12.64 9.15 -1.29
C PRO A 108 11.73 10.22 -0.68
N PHE A 109 12.32 11.30 -0.21
CA PHE A 109 11.67 12.40 0.49
C PHE A 109 11.58 13.67 -0.36
N ALA A 110 11.85 13.57 -1.65
CA ALA A 110 11.73 14.68 -2.58
C ALA A 110 10.35 15.34 -2.49
N GLY A 111 10.34 16.66 -2.44
CA GLY A 111 9.09 17.42 -2.41
C GLY A 111 8.24 17.20 -3.67
N PRO A 112 6.93 17.49 -3.63
CA PRO A 112 6.01 17.20 -4.73
C PRO A 112 6.37 17.88 -6.06
N MET A 113 7.11 18.99 -6.02
CA MET A 113 7.53 19.71 -7.22
C MET A 113 8.60 18.95 -8.04
N SER A 114 9.47 18.17 -7.38
CA SER A 114 10.57 17.44 -8.00
C SER A 114 10.30 15.95 -8.17
N ALA A 115 9.49 15.35 -7.28
CA ALA A 115 9.19 13.93 -7.30
C ALA A 115 8.28 13.52 -8.47
N SER A 116 8.40 12.27 -8.89
CA SER A 116 7.42 11.65 -9.80
C SER A 116 6.05 11.49 -9.13
N PRO A 117 4.94 11.78 -9.82
CA PRO A 117 3.60 11.51 -9.30
C PRO A 117 3.33 10.01 -9.08
N LEU A 118 4.18 9.15 -9.61
CA LEU A 118 4.08 7.69 -9.50
C LEU A 118 5.14 7.10 -8.56
N GLN A 119 5.95 7.95 -7.88
CA GLN A 119 7.03 7.47 -7.02
C GLN A 119 6.55 6.48 -5.96
N HIS A 120 5.39 6.73 -5.33
CA HIS A 120 4.83 5.87 -4.29
C HIS A 120 4.54 4.42 -4.75
N TYR A 121 4.46 4.15 -6.07
CA TYR A 121 4.29 2.79 -6.60
C TYR A 121 5.46 1.86 -6.28
N TRP A 122 6.62 2.39 -5.84
CA TRP A 122 7.73 1.57 -5.39
C TRP A 122 7.32 0.58 -4.29
N ALA A 123 6.51 1.01 -3.32
CA ALA A 123 6.07 0.16 -2.22
C ALA A 123 5.10 -0.93 -2.71
N LEU A 124 4.24 -0.61 -3.68
CA LEU A 124 3.39 -1.59 -4.34
C LEU A 124 4.23 -2.62 -5.11
N ALA A 125 5.26 -2.17 -5.84
CA ALA A 125 6.17 -3.05 -6.58
C ALA A 125 6.86 -4.06 -5.65
N VAL A 126 7.44 -3.61 -4.53
CA VAL A 126 8.05 -4.49 -3.51
C VAL A 126 7.04 -5.50 -2.98
N GLY A 127 5.84 -5.06 -2.64
CA GLY A 127 4.76 -5.92 -2.17
C GLY A 127 4.39 -7.00 -3.20
N GLU A 128 4.18 -6.64 -4.46
CA GLU A 128 3.76 -7.57 -5.51
C GLU A 128 4.88 -8.53 -5.92
N GLN A 129 6.14 -8.12 -5.90
CA GLN A 129 7.30 -9.02 -6.08
C GLN A 129 7.32 -10.12 -5.01
N PHE A 130 7.08 -9.76 -3.73
CA PHE A 130 6.95 -10.74 -2.66
C PHE A 130 5.74 -11.66 -2.89
N TRP A 131 4.60 -11.12 -3.32
CA TRP A 131 3.40 -11.89 -3.62
C TRP A 131 3.57 -12.86 -4.78
N LEU A 132 4.46 -12.58 -5.70
CA LEU A 132 4.80 -13.49 -6.79
C LEU A 132 5.74 -14.62 -6.32
N VAL A 133 6.79 -14.28 -5.58
CA VAL A 133 7.85 -15.22 -5.20
C VAL A 133 7.48 -16.07 -3.98
N TRP A 134 6.89 -15.47 -2.95
CA TRP A 134 6.60 -16.14 -1.69
C TRP A 134 5.65 -17.35 -1.80
N PRO A 135 4.53 -17.28 -2.54
CA PRO A 135 3.68 -18.46 -2.75
C PRO A 135 4.40 -19.61 -3.44
N LEU A 136 5.33 -19.35 -4.36
CA LEU A 136 6.14 -20.37 -5.00
C LEU A 136 7.06 -21.06 -4.00
N LEU A 137 7.68 -20.32 -3.09
CA LEU A 137 8.51 -20.89 -2.02
C LEU A 137 7.67 -21.75 -1.05
N VAL A 138 6.48 -21.27 -0.67
CA VAL A 138 5.56 -22.04 0.20
C VAL A 138 5.06 -23.30 -0.50
N LEU A 139 4.76 -23.24 -1.80
CA LEU A 139 4.36 -24.39 -2.60
C LEU A 139 5.51 -25.40 -2.72
N THR A 140 6.73 -24.94 -2.97
CA THR A 140 7.93 -25.79 -3.01
C THR A 140 8.14 -26.48 -1.66
N ALA A 141 8.00 -25.76 -0.55
CA ALA A 141 8.06 -26.36 0.80
C ALA A 141 6.93 -27.40 1.00
N ALA A 142 5.74 -27.16 0.45
CA ALA A 142 4.64 -28.13 0.51
C ALA A 142 4.93 -29.39 -0.33
N MET A 143 5.52 -29.25 -1.51
CA MET A 143 5.92 -30.37 -2.36
C MET A 143 7.03 -31.21 -1.71
N ILE A 144 8.04 -30.58 -1.14
CA ILE A 144 9.11 -31.27 -0.39
C ILE A 144 8.51 -32.04 0.79
N ALA A 145 7.63 -31.40 1.58
CA ALA A 145 7.00 -32.04 2.70
C ALA A 145 6.12 -33.24 2.29
N ALA A 146 5.44 -33.14 1.14
CA ALA A 146 4.64 -34.24 0.57
C ALA A 146 5.54 -35.40 0.10
N ALA A 147 6.62 -35.12 -0.63
CA ALA A 147 7.56 -36.10 -1.13
C ALA A 147 8.26 -36.87 0.01
N LEU A 148 8.54 -36.20 1.12
CA LEU A 148 9.18 -36.78 2.32
C LEU A 148 8.17 -37.30 3.35
N ALA A 149 6.87 -37.33 3.02
CA ALA A 149 5.78 -37.70 3.92
C ALA A 149 5.84 -36.99 5.30
N TRP A 150 6.21 -35.71 5.28
CA TRP A 150 6.34 -34.91 6.50
C TRP A 150 4.97 -34.53 7.08
N SER A 151 4.94 -34.43 8.43
CA SER A 151 3.76 -33.90 9.11
C SER A 151 3.51 -32.42 8.78
N GLN A 152 2.29 -31.96 8.99
CA GLN A 152 1.93 -30.55 8.82
C GLN A 152 2.80 -29.62 9.69
N ALA A 153 3.20 -30.08 10.89
CA ALA A 153 4.10 -29.33 11.76
C ALA A 153 5.50 -29.11 11.12
N ARG A 154 6.07 -30.16 10.49
CA ARG A 154 7.35 -30.05 9.79
C ARG A 154 7.26 -29.14 8.57
N LYS A 155 6.16 -29.22 7.81
CA LYS A 155 5.90 -28.31 6.70
C LYS A 155 5.85 -26.86 7.17
N THR A 156 5.09 -26.56 8.23
CA THR A 156 5.01 -25.20 8.82
C THR A 156 6.38 -24.74 9.34
N ALA A 157 7.15 -25.64 9.97
CA ALA A 157 8.50 -25.34 10.43
C ALA A 157 9.46 -25.01 9.28
N LEU A 158 9.35 -25.70 8.13
CA LEU A 158 10.15 -25.37 6.92
C LEU A 158 9.81 -23.98 6.39
N VAL A 159 8.52 -23.62 6.29
CA VAL A 159 8.09 -22.29 5.87
C VAL A 159 8.56 -21.21 6.84
N ALA A 160 8.47 -21.48 8.15
CA ALA A 160 9.00 -20.58 9.19
C ALA A 160 10.53 -20.42 9.11
N ALA A 161 11.26 -21.50 8.88
CA ALA A 161 12.72 -21.45 8.71
C ALA A 161 13.13 -20.65 7.48
N THR A 162 12.40 -20.82 6.34
CA THR A 162 12.61 -20.03 5.12
C THR A 162 12.34 -18.55 5.37
N ALA A 163 11.23 -18.21 6.01
CA ALA A 163 10.90 -16.83 6.37
C ALA A 163 11.95 -16.25 7.35
N GLY A 164 12.39 -17.01 8.35
CA GLY A 164 13.42 -16.61 9.29
C GLY A 164 14.76 -16.32 8.61
N LEU A 165 15.18 -17.19 7.71
CA LEU A 165 16.41 -17.00 6.94
C LEU A 165 16.32 -15.72 6.07
N LEU A 166 15.21 -15.51 5.38
CA LEU A 166 14.97 -14.30 4.59
C LEU A 166 14.95 -13.04 5.47
N THR A 167 14.35 -13.13 6.67
CA THR A 167 14.35 -12.01 7.64
C THR A 167 15.78 -11.66 8.04
N ILE A 168 16.59 -12.63 8.45
CA ILE A 168 17.97 -12.39 8.92
C ILE A 168 18.84 -11.87 7.77
N ALA A 169 18.80 -12.52 6.60
CA ALA A 169 19.62 -12.16 5.46
C ALA A 169 19.27 -10.77 4.93
N SER A 170 17.98 -10.47 4.77
CA SER A 170 17.51 -9.17 4.28
C SER A 170 17.74 -8.06 5.30
N LEU A 171 17.54 -8.30 6.60
CA LEU A 171 17.84 -7.31 7.63
C LEU A 171 19.34 -7.00 7.70
N ALA A 172 20.20 -8.01 7.67
CA ALA A 172 21.65 -7.80 7.63
C ALA A 172 22.08 -7.00 6.40
N TRP A 173 21.49 -7.31 5.24
CA TRP A 173 21.69 -6.54 4.01
C TRP A 173 21.19 -5.11 4.15
N SER A 174 19.98 -4.91 4.71
CA SER A 174 19.39 -3.59 4.96
C SER A 174 20.29 -2.73 5.84
N LEU A 175 20.82 -3.27 6.95
CA LEU A 175 21.71 -2.54 7.85
C LEU A 175 22.99 -2.08 7.13
N GLY A 176 23.59 -2.94 6.32
CA GLY A 176 24.81 -2.60 5.58
C GLY A 176 24.57 -1.53 4.50
N VAL A 177 23.52 -1.71 3.70
CA VAL A 177 23.24 -0.82 2.57
C VAL A 177 22.68 0.52 3.02
N SER A 178 21.85 0.56 4.06
CA SER A 178 21.31 1.82 4.61
C SER A 178 22.40 2.74 5.14
N ALA A 179 23.52 2.19 5.59
CA ALA A 179 24.66 2.99 6.06
C ALA A 179 25.47 3.61 4.90
N SER A 180 25.52 2.94 3.75
CA SER A 180 26.35 3.36 2.59
C SER A 180 25.57 4.06 1.49
N SER A 181 24.31 3.69 1.27
CA SER A 181 23.47 4.14 0.16
C SER A 181 21.99 4.16 0.59
N PRO A 182 21.57 5.10 1.47
CA PRO A 182 20.24 5.11 2.07
C PRO A 182 19.11 5.24 1.03
N ASP A 183 19.26 6.05 -0.01
CA ASP A 183 18.25 6.24 -1.06
C ASP A 183 18.02 4.93 -1.82
N TRP A 184 19.08 4.22 -2.17
CA TRP A 184 18.98 2.91 -2.81
C TRP A 184 18.34 1.89 -1.85
N ALA A 185 18.74 1.92 -0.57
CA ALA A 185 18.18 1.04 0.45
C ALA A 185 16.67 1.26 0.65
N TYR A 186 16.21 2.49 0.54
CA TYR A 186 14.81 2.84 0.70
C TYR A 186 13.91 2.12 -0.31
N PHE A 187 14.31 2.07 -1.58
CA PHE A 187 13.51 1.51 -2.69
C PHE A 187 13.76 0.03 -2.94
N SER A 188 14.89 -0.52 -2.49
CA SER A 188 15.29 -1.89 -2.83
C SER A 188 14.39 -2.94 -2.16
N THR A 189 13.92 -3.91 -2.96
CA THR A 189 13.20 -5.06 -2.43
C THR A 189 14.04 -5.86 -1.44
N PHE A 190 15.34 -6.00 -1.70
CA PHE A 190 16.22 -6.81 -0.85
C PHE A 190 16.45 -6.23 0.53
N THR A 191 16.36 -4.91 0.70
CA THR A 191 16.47 -4.23 1.99
C THR A 191 15.15 -4.19 2.77
N ARG A 192 14.02 -4.47 2.11
CA ARG A 192 12.66 -4.42 2.67
C ARG A 192 12.02 -5.79 2.87
N LEU A 193 12.60 -6.84 2.25
CA LEU A 193 12.05 -8.19 2.27
C LEU A 193 11.88 -8.76 3.67
N TRP A 194 12.76 -8.37 4.64
CA TRP A 194 12.69 -8.82 6.02
C TRP A 194 11.39 -8.39 6.73
N GLU A 195 10.82 -7.23 6.39
CA GLU A 195 9.57 -6.72 6.96
C GLU A 195 8.39 -7.61 6.56
N LEU A 196 8.30 -7.97 5.28
CA LEU A 196 7.33 -8.94 4.75
C LEU A 196 7.54 -10.34 5.36
N SER A 197 8.81 -10.75 5.51
CA SER A 197 9.17 -12.05 6.07
C SER A 197 8.85 -12.16 7.56
N VAL A 198 8.95 -11.08 8.35
CA VAL A 198 8.45 -11.03 9.74
C VAL A 198 6.95 -11.30 9.77
N GLY A 199 6.18 -10.70 8.86
CA GLY A 199 4.76 -11.00 8.72
C GLY A 199 4.48 -12.48 8.42
N ALA A 200 5.28 -13.07 7.51
CA ALA A 200 5.20 -14.50 7.19
C ALA A 200 5.53 -15.39 8.39
N LEU A 201 6.53 -15.02 9.19
CA LEU A 201 6.88 -15.71 10.45
C LEU A 201 5.72 -15.69 11.45
N LEU A 202 5.05 -14.56 11.63
CA LEU A 202 3.89 -14.44 12.51
C LEU A 202 2.75 -15.37 12.06
N ALA A 203 2.51 -15.47 10.76
CA ALA A 203 1.50 -16.39 10.22
C ALA A 203 1.89 -17.87 10.45
N ALA A 204 3.17 -18.22 10.31
CA ALA A 204 3.66 -19.56 10.59
C ALA A 204 3.60 -19.89 12.10
N ALA A 205 3.83 -18.90 12.96
CA ALA A 205 3.74 -19.01 14.41
C ALA A 205 2.29 -18.91 14.96
N ALA A 206 1.28 -18.71 14.10
CA ALA A 206 -0.09 -18.43 14.53
C ALA A 206 -0.66 -19.49 15.52
N GLY A 207 -0.32 -20.77 15.34
CA GLY A 207 -0.74 -21.84 16.26
C GLY A 207 -0.16 -21.74 17.66
N VAL A 208 1.04 -21.17 17.81
CA VAL A 208 1.67 -20.89 19.11
C VAL A 208 1.12 -19.59 19.69
N LEU A 209 1.03 -18.54 18.87
CA LEU A 209 0.54 -17.23 19.29
C LEU A 209 -0.93 -17.26 19.72
N ALA A 210 -1.75 -18.14 19.12
CA ALA A 210 -3.14 -18.33 19.53
C ALA A 210 -3.29 -18.80 20.99
N ARG A 211 -2.22 -19.39 21.60
CA ARG A 211 -2.20 -19.83 23.01
C ARG A 211 -1.83 -18.71 23.98
N THR A 212 -1.56 -17.51 23.48
CA THR A 212 -1.26 -16.34 24.34
C THR A 212 -2.43 -16.08 25.28
N PRO A 213 -2.21 -15.94 26.59
CA PRO A 213 -3.27 -15.65 27.55
C PRO A 213 -4.06 -14.39 27.18
N VAL A 214 -5.40 -14.47 27.28
CA VAL A 214 -6.31 -13.38 26.88
C VAL A 214 -5.99 -12.06 27.60
N LEU A 215 -5.50 -12.12 28.84
CA LEU A 215 -5.12 -10.95 29.64
C LEU A 215 -3.89 -10.20 29.09
N ILE A 216 -2.99 -10.90 28.37
CA ILE A 216 -1.79 -10.29 27.79
C ILE A 216 -2.08 -9.63 26.45
N LYS A 217 -3.07 -10.10 25.71
CA LYS A 217 -3.43 -9.59 24.38
C LYS A 217 -3.72 -8.08 24.31
N PRO A 218 -4.49 -7.47 25.24
CA PRO A 218 -4.68 -6.03 25.26
C PRO A 218 -3.36 -5.27 25.42
N VAL A 219 -2.45 -5.75 26.29
CA VAL A 219 -1.14 -5.13 26.53
C VAL A 219 -0.30 -5.16 25.24
N LEU A 220 -0.20 -6.31 24.58
CA LEU A 220 0.50 -6.46 23.31
C LEU A 220 -0.09 -5.55 22.23
N SER A 221 -1.42 -5.47 22.14
CA SER A 221 -2.11 -4.65 21.15
C SER A 221 -1.83 -3.15 21.35
N TRP A 222 -1.99 -2.65 22.58
CA TRP A 222 -1.74 -1.25 22.89
C TRP A 222 -0.26 -0.88 22.84
N ALA A 223 0.63 -1.76 23.32
CA ALA A 223 2.08 -1.56 23.17
C ALA A 223 2.49 -1.50 21.70
N GLY A 224 1.97 -2.41 20.86
CA GLY A 224 2.20 -2.39 19.44
C GLY A 224 1.75 -1.09 18.77
N LEU A 225 0.54 -0.62 19.06
CA LEU A 225 0.03 0.66 18.56
C LEU A 225 0.85 1.85 19.08
N ALA A 226 1.22 1.85 20.35
CA ALA A 226 2.05 2.91 20.93
C ALA A 226 3.43 3.00 20.25
N ILE A 227 4.07 1.86 19.97
CA ILE A 227 5.35 1.80 19.25
C ILE A 227 5.19 2.31 17.83
N ILE A 228 4.12 1.93 17.10
CA ILE A 228 3.86 2.45 15.75
C ILE A 228 3.66 3.96 15.78
N VAL A 229 2.88 4.48 16.72
CA VAL A 229 2.66 5.93 16.87
C VAL A 229 3.96 6.62 17.25
N ALA A 230 4.72 6.09 18.21
CA ALA A 230 6.01 6.65 18.61
C ALA A 230 7.00 6.69 17.41
N SER A 231 7.03 5.66 16.57
CA SER A 231 7.90 5.63 15.39
C SER A 231 7.62 6.78 14.40
N VAL A 232 6.35 7.21 14.28
CA VAL A 232 5.98 8.36 13.45
C VAL A 232 6.61 9.68 13.94
N PHE A 233 6.83 9.82 15.25
CA PHE A 233 7.41 11.02 15.84
C PHE A 233 8.93 10.93 16.05
N VAL A 234 9.48 9.72 16.22
CA VAL A 234 10.92 9.50 16.46
C VAL A 234 11.70 9.45 15.14
N ILE A 235 11.08 8.91 14.09
CA ILE A 235 11.72 8.76 12.79
C ILE A 235 11.27 9.94 11.91
N SER A 236 12.23 10.59 11.24
CA SER A 236 11.99 11.68 10.30
C SER A 236 12.81 11.46 9.03
N GLU A 237 12.58 12.25 8.00
CA GLU A 237 13.38 12.21 6.76
C GLU A 237 14.88 12.47 7.01
N SER A 238 15.20 13.25 8.04
CA SER A 238 16.58 13.52 8.46
C SER A 238 17.23 12.37 9.24
N THR A 239 16.50 11.28 9.52
CA THR A 239 17.02 10.12 10.26
C THR A 239 18.02 9.37 9.41
N ALA A 240 19.30 9.51 9.74
CA ALA A 240 20.38 8.88 9.00
C ALA A 240 20.26 7.35 8.97
N GLY A 241 20.44 6.78 7.79
CA GLY A 241 20.49 5.32 7.61
C GLY A 241 19.13 4.62 7.63
N TYR A 242 18.03 5.32 7.39
CA TYR A 242 16.74 4.67 7.16
C TYR A 242 16.73 3.96 5.78
N PRO A 243 16.15 2.73 5.64
CA PRO A 243 15.36 1.98 6.62
C PRO A 243 16.18 1.32 7.75
N GLY A 244 17.43 0.97 7.53
CA GLY A 244 18.40 0.40 8.46
C GLY A 244 17.80 -0.07 9.78
N PRO A 245 18.35 0.32 10.96
CA PRO A 245 17.80 -0.14 12.23
C PRO A 245 16.44 0.48 12.58
N TRP A 246 16.11 1.62 12.01
CA TRP A 246 14.93 2.41 12.42
C TRP A 246 13.60 1.75 12.08
N ALA A 247 13.52 1.07 10.94
CA ALA A 247 12.33 0.33 10.54
C ALA A 247 11.99 -0.84 11.51
N LEU A 248 12.92 -1.24 12.41
CA LEU A 248 12.60 -2.19 13.47
C LEU A 248 11.48 -1.70 14.39
N LEU A 249 11.38 -0.40 14.66
CA LEU A 249 10.34 0.14 15.53
C LEU A 249 8.93 -0.13 14.98
N PRO A 250 8.55 0.35 13.78
CA PRO A 250 7.22 0.08 13.22
C PRO A 250 6.99 -1.41 12.97
N VAL A 251 8.01 -2.18 12.59
CA VAL A 251 7.90 -3.63 12.35
C VAL A 251 7.59 -4.37 13.65
N VAL A 252 8.32 -4.11 14.75
CA VAL A 252 8.05 -4.71 16.06
C VAL A 252 6.69 -4.30 16.58
N GLY A 253 6.33 -3.01 16.49
CA GLY A 253 5.01 -2.53 16.87
C GLY A 253 3.89 -3.26 16.12
N THR A 254 4.05 -3.44 14.82
CA THR A 254 3.09 -4.16 13.98
C THR A 254 3.03 -5.65 14.33
N ALA A 255 4.19 -6.26 14.58
CA ALA A 255 4.27 -7.66 14.98
C ALA A 255 3.51 -7.92 16.29
N LEU A 256 3.65 -7.05 17.29
CA LEU A 256 2.92 -7.12 18.56
C LEU A 256 1.40 -6.96 18.36
N ALA A 257 0.99 -5.98 17.56
CA ALA A 257 -0.42 -5.75 17.25
C ALA A 257 -1.05 -6.94 16.53
N ILE A 258 -0.37 -7.54 15.55
CA ILE A 258 -0.82 -8.76 14.85
C ILE A 258 -0.87 -9.94 15.81
N ALA A 259 0.18 -10.16 16.60
CA ALA A 259 0.24 -11.28 17.56
C ALA A 259 -0.92 -11.24 18.57
N ALA A 260 -1.28 -10.04 19.04
CA ALA A 260 -2.43 -9.84 19.91
C ALA A 260 -3.76 -10.25 19.27
N GLY A 261 -3.91 -10.06 17.94
CA GLY A 261 -5.14 -10.40 17.21
C GLY A 261 -5.25 -11.86 16.75
N ILE A 262 -4.23 -12.70 16.98
CA ILE A 262 -4.25 -14.11 16.59
C ILE A 262 -5.00 -14.95 17.63
N GLY A 263 -5.92 -15.80 17.16
CA GLY A 263 -6.82 -16.58 18.03
C GLY A 263 -8.00 -15.71 18.49
N ASP A 264 -8.11 -15.48 19.80
CA ASP A 264 -9.14 -14.60 20.35
C ASP A 264 -8.78 -13.13 20.16
N GLU A 265 -9.80 -12.33 19.85
CA GLU A 265 -9.62 -10.89 19.71
C GLU A 265 -9.27 -10.22 21.05
N PRO A 266 -8.34 -9.24 21.07
CA PRO A 266 -8.00 -8.53 22.29
C PRO A 266 -9.20 -7.75 22.82
N MET A 267 -9.46 -7.87 24.12
CA MET A 267 -10.45 -7.03 24.82
C MET A 267 -9.97 -5.58 24.82
N LEU A 268 -10.87 -4.61 24.98
CA LEU A 268 -10.56 -3.18 25.12
C LEU A 268 -9.81 -2.58 23.91
N GLN A 269 -10.18 -2.99 22.69
CA GLN A 269 -9.60 -2.50 21.43
C GLN A 269 -10.63 -1.74 20.56
N PRO A 270 -11.23 -0.64 21.02
CA PRO A 270 -12.28 0.07 20.28
C PRO A 270 -11.74 0.74 19.01
N LEU A 271 -10.46 1.13 18.99
CA LEU A 271 -9.86 1.82 17.83
C LEU A 271 -9.83 0.96 16.57
N LEU A 272 -9.57 -0.34 16.69
CA LEU A 272 -9.48 -1.26 15.55
C LEU A 272 -10.80 -1.96 15.21
N ARG A 273 -11.80 -1.91 16.10
CA ARG A 273 -13.04 -2.68 15.99
C ARG A 273 -14.26 -1.85 15.58
N ASN A 274 -14.15 -0.54 15.52
CA ASN A 274 -15.27 0.30 15.14
C ASN A 274 -15.47 0.35 13.61
N ARG A 275 -16.70 0.65 13.19
CA ARG A 275 -17.09 0.68 11.78
C ARG A 275 -16.29 1.69 10.95
N VAL A 276 -15.90 2.79 11.56
CA VAL A 276 -15.14 3.86 10.87
C VAL A 276 -13.73 3.38 10.54
N SER A 277 -13.00 2.84 11.53
CA SER A 277 -11.64 2.32 11.31
C SER A 277 -11.63 1.16 10.30
N THR A 278 -12.62 0.26 10.37
CA THR A 278 -12.75 -0.84 9.41
C THR A 278 -12.98 -0.30 8.00
N TYR A 279 -13.87 0.68 7.84
CA TYR A 279 -14.15 1.28 6.54
C TYR A 279 -12.94 2.05 5.97
N ILE A 280 -12.20 2.79 6.81
CA ILE A 280 -10.94 3.43 6.41
C ILE A 280 -9.92 2.36 5.98
N GLY A 281 -9.87 1.23 6.68
CA GLY A 281 -9.05 0.08 6.29
C GLY A 281 -9.42 -0.49 4.93
N ASP A 282 -10.70 -0.58 4.61
CA ASP A 282 -11.19 -1.01 3.30
C ASP A 282 -10.82 -0.03 2.17
N LEU A 283 -10.84 1.27 2.45
CA LEU A 283 -10.45 2.34 1.53
C LEU A 283 -8.93 2.53 1.42
N ALA A 284 -8.13 1.93 2.31
CA ALA A 284 -6.71 2.23 2.45
C ALA A 284 -5.91 2.04 1.15
N PHE A 285 -6.24 1.04 0.35
CA PHE A 285 -5.58 0.78 -0.93
C PHE A 285 -5.92 1.86 -1.98
N SER A 286 -7.19 2.20 -2.13
CA SER A 286 -7.62 3.27 -3.04
C SER A 286 -7.06 4.64 -2.62
N LEU A 287 -7.04 4.94 -1.32
CA LEU A 287 -6.38 6.13 -0.77
C LEU A 287 -4.88 6.15 -1.07
N PHE A 288 -4.20 5.01 -0.91
CA PHE A 288 -2.78 4.88 -1.23
C PHE A 288 -2.50 5.19 -2.70
N LEU A 289 -3.31 4.70 -3.62
CA LEU A 289 -3.09 4.89 -5.04
C LEU A 289 -3.27 6.35 -5.48
N VAL A 290 -4.22 7.09 -4.90
CA VAL A 290 -4.60 8.42 -5.43
C VAL A 290 -3.96 9.59 -4.71
N HIS A 291 -3.54 9.45 -3.43
CA HIS A 291 -3.11 10.61 -2.63
C HIS A 291 -1.88 11.32 -3.23
N TRP A 292 -0.84 10.56 -3.57
CA TRP A 292 0.41 11.13 -4.05
C TRP A 292 0.29 11.78 -5.44
N PRO A 293 -0.33 11.13 -6.45
CA PRO A 293 -0.61 11.78 -7.72
C PRO A 293 -1.37 13.09 -7.58
N VAL A 294 -2.39 13.14 -6.71
CA VAL A 294 -3.17 14.35 -6.47
C VAL A 294 -2.29 15.46 -5.90
N ILE A 295 -1.46 15.17 -4.91
CA ILE A 295 -0.54 16.17 -4.32
C ILE A 295 0.44 16.70 -5.38
N VAL A 296 1.08 15.80 -6.13
CA VAL A 296 2.11 16.17 -7.12
C VAL A 296 1.52 16.95 -8.29
N LEU A 297 0.34 16.55 -8.78
CA LEU A 297 -0.32 17.24 -9.90
C LEU A 297 -0.88 18.61 -9.51
N LEU A 298 -1.32 18.80 -8.27
CA LEU A 298 -1.83 20.09 -7.81
C LEU A 298 -0.74 21.07 -7.39
N SER A 299 0.43 20.58 -6.99
CA SER A 299 1.52 21.43 -6.49
C SER A 299 1.99 22.53 -7.46
N PRO A 300 2.09 22.33 -8.80
CA PRO A 300 2.41 23.40 -9.74
C PRO A 300 1.22 24.32 -10.07
N LEU A 301 -0.02 23.92 -9.73
CA LEU A 301 -1.24 24.64 -10.07
C LEU A 301 -1.73 25.56 -8.96
N MET A 302 -1.31 25.30 -7.71
CA MET A 302 -1.79 26.04 -6.53
C MET A 302 -0.67 26.29 -5.54
N HIS A 303 -0.62 27.49 -4.98
CA HIS A 303 0.23 27.80 -3.84
C HIS A 303 -0.27 27.10 -2.58
N ARG A 304 0.64 26.73 -1.67
CA ARG A 304 0.29 26.10 -0.39
C ARG A 304 -0.51 27.04 0.48
N SER A 305 -1.81 26.84 0.47
CA SER A 305 -2.82 27.63 1.18
C SER A 305 -3.90 26.71 1.73
N ILE A 306 -4.83 27.25 2.51
CA ILE A 306 -6.00 26.48 2.97
C ILE A 306 -6.79 25.88 1.80
N TYR A 307 -6.85 26.57 0.66
CA TYR A 307 -7.51 26.09 -0.54
C TYR A 307 -6.77 24.92 -1.17
N PHE A 308 -5.43 24.93 -1.20
CA PHE A 308 -4.63 23.81 -1.65
C PHE A 308 -4.92 22.55 -0.82
N TYR A 309 -4.87 22.66 0.51
CA TYR A 309 -5.14 21.53 1.40
C TYR A 309 -6.58 21.04 1.29
N ALA A 310 -7.55 21.95 1.25
CA ALA A 310 -8.96 21.58 1.07
C ALA A 310 -9.21 20.86 -0.25
N THR A 311 -8.67 21.37 -1.36
CA THR A 311 -8.76 20.76 -2.69
C THR A 311 -8.13 19.39 -2.71
N THR A 312 -6.89 19.27 -2.20
CA THR A 312 -6.14 18.01 -2.23
C THR A 312 -6.81 16.93 -1.38
N VAL A 313 -7.25 17.26 -0.16
CA VAL A 313 -7.94 16.30 0.73
C VAL A 313 -9.27 15.87 0.11
N SER A 314 -10.08 16.83 -0.35
CA SER A 314 -11.40 16.53 -0.93
C SER A 314 -11.27 15.69 -2.21
N LEU A 315 -10.30 16.01 -3.08
CA LEU A 315 -10.05 15.27 -4.31
C LEU A 315 -9.52 13.86 -4.00
N THR A 316 -8.57 13.73 -3.07
CA THR A 316 -8.00 12.44 -2.66
C THR A 316 -9.09 11.52 -2.11
N VAL A 317 -9.88 12.00 -1.16
CA VAL A 317 -10.94 11.17 -0.54
C VAL A 317 -12.05 10.88 -1.56
N GLY A 318 -12.45 11.88 -2.36
CA GLY A 318 -13.48 11.72 -3.40
C GLY A 318 -13.09 10.67 -4.45
N LEU A 319 -11.88 10.79 -5.01
CA LEU A 319 -11.36 9.81 -5.98
C LEU A 319 -11.16 8.42 -5.37
N ALA A 320 -10.71 8.34 -4.11
CA ALA A 320 -10.56 7.05 -3.42
C ALA A 320 -11.91 6.35 -3.22
N LEU A 321 -12.98 7.10 -2.85
CA LEU A 321 -14.34 6.57 -2.77
C LEU A 321 -14.83 6.05 -4.12
N LEU A 322 -14.65 6.83 -5.19
CA LEU A 322 -15.03 6.44 -6.54
C LEU A 322 -14.26 5.19 -6.99
N LEU A 323 -12.93 5.18 -6.84
CA LEU A 323 -12.07 4.06 -7.21
C LEU A 323 -12.45 2.79 -6.47
N HIS A 324 -12.67 2.90 -5.14
CA HIS A 324 -13.04 1.76 -4.30
C HIS A 324 -14.39 1.17 -4.71
N HIS A 325 -15.42 2.00 -4.84
CA HIS A 325 -16.79 1.53 -5.07
C HIS A 325 -17.09 1.17 -6.52
N LEU A 326 -16.43 1.80 -7.51
CA LEU A 326 -16.64 1.52 -8.92
C LEU A 326 -15.73 0.40 -9.45
N ILE A 327 -14.52 0.25 -8.90
CA ILE A 327 -13.50 -0.64 -9.47
C ILE A 327 -13.08 -1.71 -8.45
N GLU A 328 -12.56 -1.31 -7.28
CA GLU A 328 -11.97 -2.27 -6.34
C GLU A 328 -13.02 -3.23 -5.76
N LYS A 329 -14.10 -2.71 -5.17
CA LYS A 329 -15.13 -3.52 -4.50
C LYS A 329 -15.87 -4.47 -5.45
N PRO A 330 -16.32 -4.06 -6.66
CA PRO A 330 -16.99 -4.96 -7.59
C PRO A 330 -16.11 -6.11 -8.05
N LEU A 331 -14.80 -5.88 -8.23
CA LEU A 331 -13.87 -6.87 -8.77
C LEU A 331 -13.31 -7.82 -7.71
N ARG A 332 -13.40 -7.50 -6.42
CA ARG A 332 -12.91 -8.36 -5.31
C ARG A 332 -13.51 -9.77 -5.27
N HIS A 333 -14.75 -9.93 -5.73
CA HIS A 333 -15.53 -11.17 -5.58
C HIS A 333 -16.09 -11.68 -6.90
N VAL A 334 -15.44 -11.32 -8.00
CA VAL A 334 -15.91 -11.71 -9.33
C VAL A 334 -15.46 -13.13 -9.67
N SER A 335 -16.43 -14.05 -9.78
CA SER A 335 -16.24 -15.29 -10.56
C SER A 335 -16.57 -15.02 -12.03
N SER A 336 -15.99 -15.80 -12.95
CA SER A 336 -16.29 -15.71 -14.39
C SER A 336 -17.80 -15.87 -14.71
N ALA A 337 -18.55 -16.58 -13.87
CA ALA A 337 -20.00 -16.66 -13.95
C ALA A 337 -20.67 -15.33 -13.63
N LYS A 338 -20.26 -14.64 -12.53
CA LYS A 338 -20.80 -13.34 -12.15
C LYS A 338 -20.51 -12.24 -13.16
N ILE A 339 -19.40 -12.30 -13.89
CA ILE A 339 -19.13 -11.34 -14.97
C ILE A 339 -20.18 -11.47 -16.07
N ARG A 340 -20.49 -12.70 -16.51
CA ARG A 340 -21.49 -12.95 -17.53
C ARG A 340 -22.88 -12.52 -17.09
N ASP A 341 -23.25 -12.83 -15.84
CA ASP A 341 -24.54 -12.45 -15.28
C ASP A 341 -24.67 -10.92 -15.10
N GLY A 342 -23.59 -10.26 -14.69
CA GLY A 342 -23.52 -8.80 -14.60
C GLY A 342 -23.63 -8.12 -15.95
N MET A 343 -22.99 -8.63 -17.01
CA MET A 343 -23.15 -8.11 -18.37
C MET A 343 -24.60 -8.27 -18.88
N ARG A 344 -25.21 -9.42 -18.65
CA ARG A 344 -26.64 -9.63 -18.97
C ARG A 344 -27.57 -8.72 -18.17
N ALA A 345 -27.29 -8.51 -16.88
CA ALA A 345 -28.05 -7.59 -16.05
C ALA A 345 -27.93 -6.12 -16.51
N MET A 346 -26.75 -5.73 -17.02
CA MET A 346 -26.54 -4.41 -17.66
C MET A 346 -27.37 -4.27 -18.95
N GLU A 347 -27.36 -5.29 -19.80
CA GLU A 347 -28.16 -5.31 -21.05
C GLU A 347 -29.67 -5.17 -20.77
N HIS A 348 -30.14 -5.67 -19.62
CA HIS A 348 -31.56 -5.65 -19.24
C HIS A 348 -31.90 -4.52 -18.23
N GLY A 349 -30.99 -3.60 -17.90
CA GLY A 349 -31.23 -2.49 -16.98
C GLY A 349 -31.52 -2.89 -15.53
N LEU A 350 -31.18 -4.11 -15.14
CA LEU A 350 -31.48 -4.73 -13.82
C LEU A 350 -30.38 -4.55 -12.77
N LEU A 351 -29.48 -3.58 -12.94
CA LEU A 351 -28.41 -3.33 -11.99
C LEU A 351 -28.94 -2.86 -10.63
N HIS A 352 -28.87 -3.75 -9.65
CA HIS A 352 -29.18 -3.42 -8.26
C HIS A 352 -27.91 -2.94 -7.57
N ILE A 353 -27.75 -1.61 -7.40
CA ILE A 353 -26.63 -1.03 -6.66
C ILE A 353 -27.03 -0.91 -5.19
N GLU A 354 -26.24 -1.51 -4.29
CA GLU A 354 -26.45 -1.44 -2.84
C GLU A 354 -26.53 0.03 -2.35
N ARG A 355 -27.38 0.29 -1.35
CA ARG A 355 -27.54 1.62 -0.75
C ARG A 355 -26.21 2.25 -0.32
N ALA A 356 -25.36 1.45 0.35
CA ALA A 356 -24.05 1.92 0.81
C ALA A 356 -23.15 2.37 -0.36
N THR A 357 -23.16 1.63 -1.47
CA THR A 357 -22.42 2.00 -2.68
C THR A 357 -22.96 3.30 -3.28
N LYS A 358 -24.29 3.48 -3.39
CA LYS A 358 -24.90 4.74 -3.87
C LYS A 358 -24.48 5.92 -3.01
N VAL A 359 -24.54 5.80 -1.67
CA VAL A 359 -24.13 6.87 -0.74
C VAL A 359 -22.65 7.20 -0.91
N ALA A 360 -21.79 6.21 -1.03
CA ALA A 360 -20.36 6.43 -1.20
C ALA A 360 -20.01 7.09 -2.55
N LEU A 361 -20.69 6.70 -3.62
CA LEU A 361 -20.53 7.34 -4.94
C LEU A 361 -20.98 8.80 -4.92
N VAL A 362 -22.13 9.08 -4.30
CA VAL A 362 -22.61 10.47 -4.14
C VAL A 362 -21.64 11.27 -3.28
N ALA A 363 -21.16 10.71 -2.16
CA ALA A 363 -20.17 11.38 -1.33
C ALA A 363 -18.85 11.63 -2.08
N GLY A 364 -18.39 10.67 -2.88
CA GLY A 364 -17.21 10.83 -3.73
C GLY A 364 -17.38 11.97 -4.75
N LEU A 365 -18.52 12.02 -5.45
CA LEU A 365 -18.82 13.09 -6.40
C LEU A 365 -18.93 14.46 -5.72
N VAL A 366 -19.59 14.53 -4.57
CA VAL A 366 -19.69 15.79 -3.79
C VAL A 366 -18.29 16.26 -3.39
N LEU A 367 -17.40 15.37 -2.91
CA LEU A 367 -16.03 15.74 -2.55
C LEU A 367 -15.21 16.21 -3.75
N VAL A 368 -15.34 15.57 -4.91
CA VAL A 368 -14.70 16.04 -6.14
C VAL A 368 -15.23 17.43 -6.54
N THR A 369 -16.56 17.65 -6.42
CA THR A 369 -17.16 18.96 -6.69
C THR A 369 -16.65 20.01 -5.70
N LEU A 370 -16.57 19.69 -4.41
CA LEU A 370 -15.99 20.59 -3.41
C LEU A 370 -14.52 20.90 -3.69
N ALA A 371 -13.74 19.94 -4.18
CA ALA A 371 -12.37 20.19 -4.61
C ALA A 371 -12.32 21.18 -5.78
N LEU A 372 -13.17 21.02 -6.78
CA LEU A 372 -13.25 21.97 -7.91
C LEU A 372 -13.68 23.37 -7.47
N VAL A 373 -14.64 23.47 -6.55
CA VAL A 373 -15.06 24.76 -5.97
C VAL A 373 -13.93 25.39 -5.15
N SER A 374 -13.25 24.62 -4.30
CA SER A 374 -12.09 25.09 -3.54
C SER A 374 -10.95 25.58 -4.45
N TYR A 375 -10.70 24.88 -5.53
CA TYR A 375 -9.74 25.29 -6.55
C TYR A 375 -10.16 26.63 -7.20
N ALA A 376 -11.41 26.72 -7.65
CA ALA A 376 -11.96 27.92 -8.31
C ALA A 376 -12.03 29.15 -7.38
N MET A 377 -12.19 28.94 -6.07
CA MET A 377 -12.18 30.02 -5.07
C MET A 377 -10.76 30.41 -4.59
N GLY A 378 -9.77 29.59 -4.92
CA GLY A 378 -8.39 29.89 -4.58
C GLY A 378 -7.85 31.08 -5.38
N PRO A 379 -6.95 31.91 -4.79
CA PRO A 379 -6.38 33.07 -5.48
C PRO A 379 -5.63 32.70 -6.75
N ASP A 380 -5.13 31.47 -6.85
CA ASP A 380 -4.36 30.96 -7.98
C ASP A 380 -5.20 30.69 -9.23
N ALA A 381 -6.50 30.39 -9.06
CA ALA A 381 -7.41 30.11 -10.19
C ALA A 381 -7.68 31.35 -11.05
N LEU A 382 -7.50 32.53 -10.49
CA LEU A 382 -7.69 33.81 -11.19
C LEU A 382 -6.36 34.39 -11.72
N ALA A 383 -5.22 33.80 -11.37
CA ALA A 383 -3.93 34.18 -11.93
C ALA A 383 -3.87 33.71 -13.40
N PRO A 384 -3.72 34.61 -14.40
CA PRO A 384 -3.54 34.18 -15.77
C PRO A 384 -2.32 33.27 -15.84
N ALA A 385 -2.35 32.28 -16.71
CA ALA A 385 -1.27 31.33 -17.00
C ALA A 385 0.04 32.01 -17.51
N ALA A 386 0.39 33.14 -16.95
CA ALA A 386 1.56 33.96 -17.29
C ALA A 386 2.90 33.29 -16.99
N GLY A 387 2.88 32.12 -16.33
CA GLY A 387 4.10 31.33 -16.07
C GLY A 387 4.49 30.35 -17.16
N LEU A 388 3.65 30.08 -18.16
CA LEU A 388 3.94 29.09 -19.20
C LEU A 388 4.66 29.65 -20.45
N THR A 389 4.91 30.95 -20.49
CA THR A 389 5.47 31.61 -21.70
C THR A 389 6.91 32.12 -21.58
N VAL A 390 7.64 31.83 -20.52
CA VAL A 390 9.03 32.38 -20.35
C VAL A 390 10.11 31.30 -20.18
N VAL A 391 9.99 30.17 -20.83
CA VAL A 391 11.16 29.27 -21.07
C VAL A 391 11.26 28.94 -22.56
N GLN A 392 11.14 29.98 -23.40
CA GLN A 392 11.70 29.97 -24.75
C GLN A 392 12.60 31.22 -24.86
N ALA A 393 13.87 31.03 -24.66
CA ALA A 393 15.03 31.77 -25.15
C ALA A 393 16.09 31.94 -24.05
N ARG A 394 16.95 30.92 -23.88
CA ARG A 394 18.39 31.10 -23.93
C ARG A 394 19.10 29.77 -23.72
#